data_f6469b0070247079cf98f276210b8bf6
#
_entry.id   f6469b0070247079cf98f276210b8bf6
#
_cell.length_a   1.000
_cell.length_b   1.000
_cell.length_c   1.000
_cell.angle_alpha   90.00
_cell.angle_beta   90.00
_cell.angle_gamma   90.00
#
_symmetry.space_group_name_H-M   'P 1'
#
loop_
_entity.id
_entity.type
_entity.pdbx_description
1 polymer ?
#
loop_
_entity_poly.entity_id
_entity_poly.type
_entity_poly.pdbx_seq_one_letter_code
_entity_poly.pdbx_strand_id
1 'polypeptide(L)'
;SHFMPSGRIFGGQVLAQSMLAASRTVGDDRVIHSMHGYFLRPGDASQDITLSVDRIHDGRSFSTRRTQAYQGGAPILSMIASFQVPDDGLEHAASFDGNVPSPEELGDQETALTRVTSFSGLRLTDRPIELRYVEGPVYLRVDGAHVPHQAVWARLRRPIGDDPLLHRAALAYLSDLSIQES
;
A
#
# COMPACT_ATOMS: atom_id res chain seq x y z
N SER A 1 -2.96 1.73 14.84
CA SER A 1 -2.53 0.64 13.97
C SER A 1 -3.74 -0.13 13.47
N HIS A 2 -3.72 -0.53 12.21
CA HIS A 2 -4.75 -1.42 11.68
C HIS A 2 -4.50 -2.81 12.27
N PHE A 3 -5.38 -3.25 13.16
CA PHE A 3 -5.30 -4.56 13.79
C PHE A 3 -5.70 -5.65 12.78
N MET A 4 -4.77 -6.51 12.43
CA MET A 4 -5.11 -7.80 11.82
C MET A 4 -5.62 -8.73 12.92
N PRO A 5 -6.62 -9.60 12.64
CA PRO A 5 -7.18 -10.52 13.66
C PRO A 5 -6.15 -11.40 14.36
N SER A 6 -4.99 -11.60 13.73
CA SER A 6 -3.87 -12.38 14.25
C SER A 6 -2.94 -11.62 15.20
N GLY A 7 -3.23 -10.35 15.56
CA GLY A 7 -2.31 -9.48 16.31
C GLY A 7 -1.10 -9.00 15.50
N ARG A 8 -1.06 -9.30 14.20
CA ARG A 8 0.03 -8.88 13.30
C ARG A 8 -0.17 -7.45 12.82
N ILE A 9 0.93 -6.78 12.53
CA ILE A 9 0.89 -5.50 11.82
C ILE A 9 0.60 -5.78 10.35
N PHE A 10 -0.24 -4.94 9.74
CA PHE A 10 -0.46 -4.94 8.30
C PHE A 10 0.82 -4.50 7.58
N GLY A 11 1.26 -5.27 6.57
CA GLY A 11 2.52 -5.02 5.86
C GLY A 11 2.56 -3.68 5.16
N GLY A 12 1.46 -3.27 4.51
CA GLY A 12 1.34 -1.96 3.88
C GLY A 12 1.54 -0.79 4.84
N GLN A 13 1.20 -0.95 6.14
CA GLN A 13 1.49 0.06 7.15
C GLN A 13 3.00 0.19 7.39
N VAL A 14 3.71 -0.92 7.52
CA VAL A 14 5.16 -0.92 7.72
C VAL A 14 5.86 -0.33 6.49
N LEU A 15 5.39 -0.68 5.30
CA LEU A 15 5.91 -0.17 4.03
C LEU A 15 5.72 1.34 3.91
N ALA A 16 4.52 1.87 4.17
CA ALA A 16 4.22 3.29 4.14
C ALA A 16 5.04 4.08 5.17
N GLN A 17 5.18 3.58 6.40
CA GLN A 17 6.00 4.20 7.43
C GLN A 17 7.48 4.21 7.05
N SER A 18 7.99 3.13 6.45
CA SER A 18 9.36 3.04 5.95
C SER A 18 9.63 4.03 4.82
N MET A 19 8.66 4.20 3.90
CA MET A 19 8.71 5.20 2.84
C MET A 19 8.74 6.62 3.41
N LEU A 20 7.88 6.93 4.38
CA LEU A 20 7.87 8.24 5.05
C LEU A 20 9.19 8.53 5.76
N ALA A 21 9.77 7.53 6.44
CA ALA A 21 11.07 7.68 7.09
C ALA A 21 12.18 7.98 6.08
N ALA A 22 12.21 7.28 4.96
CA ALA A 22 13.16 7.53 3.86
C ALA A 22 12.99 8.94 3.29
N SER A 23 11.75 9.36 3.01
CA SER A 23 11.42 10.67 2.44
C SER A 23 11.87 11.84 3.31
N ARG A 24 11.84 11.70 4.63
CA ARG A 24 12.32 12.72 5.57
C ARG A 24 13.84 12.93 5.58
N THR A 25 14.58 12.12 4.83
CA THR A 25 16.05 12.19 4.76
C THR A 25 16.58 12.74 3.45
N VAL A 26 15.70 13.08 2.51
CA VAL A 26 16.02 13.74 1.23
C VAL A 26 15.56 15.19 1.24
N GLY A 27 16.06 16.01 0.31
CA GLY A 27 15.60 17.39 0.13
C GLY A 27 14.15 17.47 -0.32
N ASP A 28 13.49 18.59 -0.05
CA ASP A 28 12.08 18.83 -0.39
C ASP A 28 11.84 18.91 -1.91
N ASP A 29 12.91 19.12 -2.68
CA ASP A 29 12.91 19.10 -4.14
C ASP A 29 12.85 17.69 -4.74
N ARG A 30 12.86 16.64 -3.92
CA ARG A 30 12.97 15.26 -4.37
C ARG A 30 11.72 14.47 -4.08
N VAL A 31 11.27 13.77 -5.10
CA VAL A 31 10.04 12.97 -5.09
C VAL A 31 10.41 11.49 -5.21
N ILE A 32 9.82 10.66 -4.37
CA ILE A 32 9.94 9.21 -4.53
C ILE A 32 9.26 8.78 -5.83
N HIS A 33 9.97 8.00 -6.67
CA HIS A 33 9.44 7.47 -7.91
C HIS A 33 9.47 5.94 -7.98
N SER A 34 10.26 5.29 -7.12
CA SER A 34 10.27 3.83 -7.04
C SER A 34 10.65 3.35 -5.65
N MET A 35 10.13 2.19 -5.27
CA MET A 35 10.56 1.47 -4.08
C MET A 35 10.41 -0.03 -4.29
N HIS A 36 11.27 -0.78 -3.60
CA HIS A 36 11.23 -2.23 -3.54
C HIS A 36 11.46 -2.67 -2.10
N GLY A 37 10.63 -3.58 -1.59
CA GLY A 37 10.71 -4.02 -0.22
C GLY A 37 10.50 -5.52 -0.07
N TYR A 38 11.19 -6.10 0.93
CA TYR A 38 11.00 -7.48 1.36
C TYR A 38 10.42 -7.50 2.77
N PHE A 39 9.29 -8.13 2.93
CA PHE A 39 8.79 -8.53 4.24
C PHE A 39 9.59 -9.75 4.72
N LEU A 40 10.27 -9.59 5.84
CA LEU A 40 11.21 -10.59 6.34
C LEU A 40 10.61 -11.45 7.47
N ARG A 41 9.78 -10.82 8.30
CA ARG A 41 9.12 -11.45 9.46
C ARG A 41 7.77 -10.81 9.73
N PRO A 42 6.81 -11.55 10.29
CA PRO A 42 5.57 -10.96 10.80
C PRO A 42 5.88 -9.93 11.90
N GLY A 43 5.30 -8.75 11.79
CA GLY A 43 5.36 -7.73 12.85
C GLY A 43 4.24 -7.94 13.88
N ASP A 44 4.51 -7.61 15.14
CA ASP A 44 3.58 -7.63 16.26
C ASP A 44 2.97 -6.23 16.47
N ALA A 45 1.64 -6.12 16.39
CA ALA A 45 0.93 -4.85 16.52
C ALA A 45 1.02 -4.22 17.93
N SER A 46 1.42 -4.98 18.94
CA SER A 46 1.60 -4.51 20.32
C SER A 46 2.98 -3.90 20.59
N GLN A 47 3.94 -4.07 19.66
CA GLN A 47 5.31 -3.60 19.81
C GLN A 47 5.60 -2.39 18.93
N ASP A 48 6.49 -1.52 19.40
CA ASP A 48 6.98 -0.39 18.62
C ASP A 48 7.85 -0.83 17.45
N ILE A 49 7.80 -0.05 16.37
CA ILE A 49 8.67 -0.24 15.20
C ILE A 49 9.78 0.80 15.24
N THR A 50 11.03 0.36 15.21
CA THR A 50 12.18 1.22 14.99
C THR A 50 12.53 1.24 13.51
N LEU A 51 12.60 2.45 12.91
CA LEU A 51 12.97 2.64 11.51
C LEU A 51 14.39 3.18 11.42
N SER A 52 15.28 2.47 10.74
CA SER A 52 16.63 2.91 10.43
C SER A 52 16.75 3.23 8.94
N VAL A 53 17.29 4.41 8.60
CA VAL A 53 17.44 4.86 7.21
C VAL A 53 18.91 5.05 6.88
N ASP A 54 19.41 4.28 5.91
CA ASP A 54 20.74 4.47 5.33
C ASP A 54 20.65 5.41 4.12
N ARG A 55 21.47 6.45 4.11
CA ARG A 55 21.65 7.36 2.97
C ARG A 55 22.67 6.75 2.02
N ILE A 56 22.22 5.90 1.07
CA ILE A 56 23.09 5.15 0.20
C ILE A 56 23.75 6.05 -0.85
N HIS A 57 22.95 6.97 -1.40
CA HIS A 57 23.43 7.86 -2.47
C HIS A 57 22.69 9.20 -2.43
N ASP A 58 23.43 10.28 -2.65
CA ASP A 58 22.93 11.63 -2.93
C ASP A 58 23.66 12.18 -4.15
N GLY A 59 23.03 12.07 -5.32
CA GLY A 59 23.50 12.64 -6.58
C GLY A 59 22.79 13.95 -6.91
N ARG A 60 23.14 14.53 -8.07
CA ARG A 60 22.53 15.79 -8.54
C ARG A 60 21.02 15.65 -8.77
N SER A 61 20.59 14.58 -9.44
CA SER A 61 19.18 14.36 -9.84
C SER A 61 18.51 13.26 -9.02
N PHE A 62 19.26 12.29 -8.48
CA PHE A 62 18.74 11.13 -7.79
C PHE A 62 19.30 10.97 -6.39
N SER A 63 18.48 10.48 -5.46
CA SER A 63 18.91 9.98 -4.16
C SER A 63 18.39 8.58 -3.92
N THR A 64 19.16 7.77 -3.20
CA THR A 64 18.77 6.41 -2.83
C THR A 64 18.82 6.25 -1.33
N ARG A 65 17.78 5.66 -0.77
CA ARG A 65 17.64 5.37 0.66
C ARG A 65 17.32 3.89 0.86
N ARG A 66 17.92 3.29 1.88
CA ARG A 66 17.49 1.99 2.39
C ARG A 66 16.89 2.19 3.76
N THR A 67 15.66 1.69 3.95
CA THR A 67 14.99 1.67 5.25
C THR A 67 14.87 0.25 5.73
N GLN A 68 15.21 0.01 6.99
CA GLN A 68 14.96 -1.23 7.69
C GLN A 68 14.03 -0.96 8.86
N ALA A 69 12.96 -1.73 8.97
CA ALA A 69 12.04 -1.72 10.10
C ALA A 69 12.36 -2.87 11.05
N TYR A 70 12.49 -2.56 12.33
CA TYR A 70 12.88 -3.51 13.38
C TYR A 70 11.83 -3.60 14.47
N GLN A 71 11.67 -4.79 15.02
CA GLN A 71 11.00 -5.05 16.29
C GLN A 71 11.85 -5.99 17.13
N GLY A 72 12.02 -5.69 18.41
CA GLY A 72 12.85 -6.51 19.31
C GLY A 72 14.27 -6.75 18.82
N GLY A 73 14.83 -5.81 18.05
CA GLY A 73 16.17 -5.93 17.44
C GLY A 73 16.22 -6.79 16.15
N ALA A 74 15.11 -7.42 15.75
CA ALA A 74 15.05 -8.22 14.52
C ALA A 74 14.41 -7.40 13.37
N PRO A 75 14.96 -7.44 12.13
CA PRO A 75 14.36 -6.78 11.00
C PRO A 75 13.07 -7.50 10.57
N ILE A 76 11.98 -6.75 10.43
CA ILE A 76 10.68 -7.22 9.93
C ILE A 76 10.47 -6.85 8.47
N LEU A 77 11.09 -5.74 8.00
CA LEU A 77 11.05 -5.30 6.61
C LEU A 77 12.40 -4.67 6.24
N SER A 78 12.83 -4.87 4.99
CA SER A 78 13.92 -4.14 4.36
C SER A 78 13.45 -3.57 3.02
N MET A 79 13.56 -2.26 2.85
CA MET A 79 13.10 -1.53 1.66
C MET A 79 14.23 -0.65 1.11
N ILE A 80 14.33 -0.57 -0.20
CA ILE A 80 15.14 0.43 -0.90
C ILE A 80 14.22 1.33 -1.72
N ALA A 81 14.50 2.63 -1.73
CA ALA A 81 13.71 3.63 -2.46
C ALA A 81 14.61 4.58 -3.21
N SER A 82 14.17 5.00 -4.39
CA SER A 82 14.79 6.02 -5.21
C SER A 82 13.93 7.27 -5.27
N PHE A 83 14.60 8.41 -5.19
CA PHE A 83 14.02 9.74 -5.22
C PHE A 83 14.64 10.54 -6.37
N GLN A 84 13.83 11.37 -7.01
CA GLN A 84 14.25 12.15 -8.18
C GLN A 84 13.80 13.60 -8.02
N VAL A 85 14.63 14.53 -8.47
CA VAL A 85 14.17 15.90 -8.77
C VAL A 85 13.23 15.81 -9.97
N PRO A 86 11.97 16.33 -9.88
CA PRO A 86 11.07 16.34 -11.02
C PRO A 86 11.73 16.99 -12.24
N ASP A 87 11.58 16.37 -13.40
CA ASP A 87 12.14 16.82 -14.66
C ASP A 87 11.21 16.42 -15.81
N ASP A 88 11.12 17.26 -16.82
CA ASP A 88 10.34 16.98 -18.01
C ASP A 88 11.08 15.95 -18.88
N GLY A 89 10.34 15.09 -19.55
CA GLY A 89 10.92 14.05 -20.37
C GLY A 89 9.94 13.48 -21.40
N LEU A 90 10.39 12.42 -22.08
CA LEU A 90 9.53 11.69 -23.00
C LEU A 90 8.47 10.92 -22.20
N GLU A 91 7.21 11.07 -22.61
CA GLU A 91 6.09 10.36 -22.01
C GLU A 91 5.64 9.23 -22.93
N HIS A 92 5.43 8.06 -22.35
CA HIS A 92 4.84 6.92 -23.02
C HIS A 92 3.95 6.17 -22.02
N ALA A 93 2.72 5.92 -22.41
CA ALA A 93 1.79 5.07 -21.68
C ALA A 93 1.05 4.16 -22.69
N ALA A 94 0.91 2.90 -22.36
CA ALA A 94 -0.02 2.04 -23.07
C ALA A 94 -1.46 2.53 -22.86
N SER A 95 -2.30 2.44 -23.89
CA SER A 95 -3.72 2.73 -23.75
C SER A 95 -4.34 1.74 -22.74
N PHE A 96 -5.14 2.27 -21.84
CA PHE A 96 -5.97 1.45 -20.96
C PHE A 96 -7.24 1.07 -21.74
N ASP A 97 -7.27 -0.13 -22.30
CA ASP A 97 -8.38 -0.62 -23.12
C ASP A 97 -9.56 -1.18 -22.29
N GLY A 98 -9.48 -1.06 -20.97
CA GLY A 98 -10.50 -1.57 -20.06
C GLY A 98 -11.73 -0.68 -20.00
N ASN A 99 -12.88 -1.20 -20.41
CA ASN A 99 -14.18 -0.63 -20.05
C ASN A 99 -14.47 -0.95 -18.58
N VAL A 100 -13.82 -0.20 -17.66
CA VAL A 100 -13.96 -0.40 -16.22
C VAL A 100 -15.11 0.45 -15.74
N PRO A 101 -16.16 -0.12 -15.13
CA PRO A 101 -17.24 0.63 -14.51
C PRO A 101 -16.71 1.62 -13.48
N SER A 102 -17.37 2.76 -13.32
CA SER A 102 -17.03 3.69 -12.24
C SER A 102 -17.26 3.03 -10.87
N PRO A 103 -16.55 3.46 -9.83
CA PRO A 103 -16.75 2.90 -8.50
C PRO A 103 -18.19 3.06 -7.99
N GLU A 104 -18.91 4.09 -8.43
CA GLU A 104 -20.30 4.34 -8.08
C GLU A 104 -21.24 3.30 -8.68
N GLU A 105 -20.95 2.80 -9.89
CA GLU A 105 -21.74 1.78 -10.59
C GLU A 105 -21.58 0.39 -9.95
N LEU A 106 -20.49 0.13 -9.24
CA LEU A 106 -20.22 -1.18 -8.61
C LEU A 106 -21.03 -1.43 -7.31
N GLY A 107 -21.74 -0.44 -6.81
CA GLY A 107 -22.55 -0.56 -5.61
C GLY A 107 -21.78 -0.82 -4.32
N ASP A 108 -22.49 -1.14 -3.25
CA ASP A 108 -21.90 -1.45 -1.94
C ASP A 108 -21.53 -2.94 -1.82
N GLN A 109 -20.30 -3.25 -2.14
CA GLN A 109 -19.77 -4.61 -2.03
C GLN A 109 -19.38 -4.99 -0.59
N GLU A 110 -19.11 -4.00 0.28
CA GLU A 110 -18.68 -4.26 1.67
C GLU A 110 -19.79 -4.86 2.51
N THR A 111 -21.04 -4.43 2.31
CA THR A 111 -22.19 -5.03 2.99
C THR A 111 -22.34 -6.51 2.60
N ALA A 112 -22.09 -6.86 1.32
CA ALA A 112 -22.11 -8.25 0.87
C ALA A 112 -20.97 -9.05 1.49
N LEU A 113 -19.75 -8.51 1.52
CA LEU A 113 -18.56 -9.14 2.12
C LEU A 113 -18.73 -9.33 3.64
N THR A 114 -19.33 -8.38 4.35
CA THR A 114 -19.55 -8.48 5.80
C THR A 114 -20.43 -9.68 6.17
N ARG A 115 -21.35 -10.09 5.29
CA ARG A 115 -22.18 -11.28 5.50
C ARG A 115 -21.39 -12.59 5.42
N VAL A 116 -20.30 -12.61 4.67
CA VAL A 116 -19.45 -13.80 4.43
C VAL A 116 -18.26 -13.85 5.40
N THR A 117 -17.69 -12.69 5.74
CA THR A 117 -16.48 -12.59 6.57
C THR A 117 -16.74 -12.44 8.05
N SER A 118 -17.95 -12.70 8.53
CA SER A 118 -18.29 -12.67 9.97
C SER A 118 -17.45 -13.61 10.84
N PHE A 119 -16.60 -14.43 10.24
CA PHE A 119 -15.67 -15.32 10.94
C PHE A 119 -14.42 -14.63 11.54
N SER A 120 -14.07 -13.43 11.11
CA SER A 120 -12.78 -12.79 11.52
C SER A 120 -12.92 -11.69 12.56
N GLY A 121 -14.14 -11.33 12.99
CA GLY A 121 -14.36 -10.25 13.96
C GLY A 121 -13.96 -8.84 13.48
N LEU A 122 -13.40 -8.70 12.28
CA LEU A 122 -13.01 -7.43 11.69
C LEU A 122 -14.10 -6.96 10.73
N ARG A 123 -14.72 -5.84 11.06
CA ARG A 123 -15.63 -5.19 10.11
C ARG A 123 -14.80 -4.54 9.01
N LEU A 124 -15.09 -4.84 7.76
CA LEU A 124 -14.46 -4.18 6.60
C LEU A 124 -14.66 -2.66 6.65
N THR A 125 -15.78 -2.22 7.21
CA THR A 125 -16.11 -0.81 7.45
C THR A 125 -15.17 -0.10 8.43
N ASP A 126 -14.45 -0.83 9.27
CA ASP A 126 -13.48 -0.26 10.23
C ASP A 126 -12.11 -0.02 9.59
N ARG A 127 -11.91 -0.49 8.35
CA ARG A 127 -10.68 -0.22 7.58
C ARG A 127 -10.65 1.26 7.15
N PRO A 128 -9.50 1.91 7.12
CA PRO A 128 -9.37 3.29 6.66
C PRO A 128 -9.60 3.44 5.15
N ILE A 129 -9.78 2.33 4.43
CA ILE A 129 -9.85 2.24 2.98
C ILE A 129 -11.13 1.50 2.59
N GLU A 130 -11.80 2.01 1.57
CA GLU A 130 -12.86 1.35 0.85
C GLU A 130 -12.31 0.73 -0.44
N LEU A 131 -12.66 -0.53 -0.69
CA LEU A 131 -12.32 -1.25 -1.91
C LEU A 131 -13.58 -1.60 -2.68
N ARG A 132 -13.53 -1.47 -4.01
CA ARG A 132 -14.59 -1.94 -4.92
C ARG A 132 -13.94 -2.72 -6.05
N TYR A 133 -14.29 -3.98 -6.15
CA TYR A 133 -13.75 -4.94 -7.11
C TYR A 133 -14.58 -4.91 -8.39
N VAL A 134 -13.92 -4.77 -9.54
CA VAL A 134 -14.60 -4.69 -10.83
C VAL A 134 -15.24 -6.03 -11.18
N GLU A 135 -14.51 -7.12 -11.02
CA GLU A 135 -14.97 -8.48 -11.30
C GLU A 135 -15.76 -9.09 -10.12
N GLY A 136 -15.96 -8.30 -9.08
CA GLY A 136 -16.55 -8.75 -7.81
C GLY A 136 -15.50 -9.32 -6.86
N PRO A 137 -15.82 -9.33 -5.55
CA PRO A 137 -14.90 -9.83 -4.54
C PRO A 137 -14.65 -11.33 -4.70
N VAL A 138 -13.39 -11.73 -4.77
CA VAL A 138 -12.95 -13.13 -4.91
C VAL A 138 -13.58 -14.04 -3.83
N TYR A 139 -13.79 -13.52 -2.63
CA TYR A 139 -14.39 -14.25 -1.51
C TYR A 139 -15.88 -14.57 -1.66
N LEU A 140 -16.58 -13.92 -2.59
CA LEU A 140 -18.03 -14.12 -2.79
C LEU A 140 -18.34 -15.08 -3.94
N ARG A 141 -17.38 -15.36 -4.81
CA ARG A 141 -17.63 -16.12 -6.03
C ARG A 141 -16.43 -17.00 -6.39
N VAL A 142 -16.62 -18.31 -6.31
CA VAL A 142 -15.68 -19.31 -6.82
C VAL A 142 -16.38 -20.03 -7.97
N ASP A 143 -16.29 -19.46 -9.17
CA ASP A 143 -17.00 -19.99 -10.35
C ASP A 143 -16.19 -21.02 -11.16
N GLY A 144 -15.08 -21.51 -10.63
CA GLY A 144 -14.24 -22.52 -11.29
C GLY A 144 -13.49 -22.04 -12.55
N ALA A 145 -13.70 -20.81 -13.00
CA ALA A 145 -12.92 -20.19 -14.07
C ALA A 145 -11.78 -19.37 -13.47
N HIS A 146 -10.56 -19.70 -13.85
CA HIS A 146 -9.39 -18.91 -13.45
C HIS A 146 -9.35 -17.60 -14.24
N VAL A 147 -9.49 -16.46 -13.56
CA VAL A 147 -9.34 -15.13 -14.15
C VAL A 147 -7.97 -14.59 -13.76
N PRO A 148 -7.04 -14.40 -14.72
CA PRO A 148 -5.65 -14.04 -14.41
C PRO A 148 -5.44 -12.54 -14.14
N HIS A 149 -6.50 -11.77 -13.98
CA HIS A 149 -6.43 -10.34 -13.68
C HIS A 149 -7.54 -9.94 -12.71
N GLN A 150 -7.27 -8.87 -11.96
CA GLN A 150 -8.21 -8.25 -11.05
C GLN A 150 -8.05 -6.73 -11.12
N ALA A 151 -9.16 -6.00 -11.20
CA ALA A 151 -9.18 -4.56 -11.10
C ALA A 151 -9.95 -4.13 -9.84
N VAL A 152 -9.35 -3.21 -9.08
CA VAL A 152 -9.91 -2.74 -7.81
C VAL A 152 -9.84 -1.22 -7.74
N TRP A 153 -10.98 -0.60 -7.48
CA TRP A 153 -11.02 0.79 -7.05
C TRP A 153 -10.75 0.87 -5.55
N ALA A 154 -9.84 1.77 -5.17
CA ALA A 154 -9.49 1.98 -3.78
C ALA A 154 -9.54 3.47 -3.44
N ARG A 155 -10.14 3.82 -2.29
CA ARG A 155 -10.09 5.18 -1.76
C ARG A 155 -9.95 5.20 -0.25
N LEU A 156 -9.35 6.26 0.27
CA LEU A 156 -9.38 6.54 1.69
C LEU A 156 -10.78 6.98 2.11
N ARG A 157 -11.28 6.47 3.24
CA ARG A 157 -12.60 6.86 3.79
C ARG A 157 -12.63 8.28 4.32
N ARG A 158 -11.45 8.82 4.69
CA ARG A 158 -11.31 10.18 5.22
C ARG A 158 -10.28 10.94 4.41
N PRO A 159 -10.50 12.23 4.15
CA PRO A 159 -9.48 13.09 3.54
C PRO A 159 -8.21 13.09 4.40
N ILE A 160 -7.06 13.13 3.74
CA ILE A 160 -5.73 13.23 4.36
C ILE A 160 -5.04 14.57 4.08
N GLY A 161 -5.80 15.57 3.56
CA GLY A 161 -5.26 16.86 3.13
C GLY A 161 -4.55 16.74 1.77
N ASP A 162 -3.84 17.83 1.40
CA ASP A 162 -3.25 17.98 0.06
C ASP A 162 -1.73 17.70 0.05
N ASP A 163 -1.17 17.15 1.12
CA ASP A 163 0.26 16.81 1.18
C ASP A 163 0.58 15.65 0.23
N PRO A 164 1.34 15.88 -0.85
CA PRO A 164 1.66 14.85 -1.83
C PRO A 164 2.42 13.66 -1.23
N LEU A 165 3.18 13.86 -0.16
CA LEU A 165 3.90 12.79 0.52
C LEU A 165 2.95 11.84 1.23
N LEU A 166 1.89 12.35 1.88
CA LEU A 166 0.86 11.53 2.50
C LEU A 166 0.07 10.72 1.47
N HIS A 167 -0.22 11.29 0.29
CA HIS A 167 -0.87 10.56 -0.80
C HIS A 167 -0.01 9.42 -1.32
N ARG A 168 1.30 9.63 -1.47
CA ARG A 168 2.24 8.55 -1.86
C ARG A 168 2.35 7.47 -0.79
N ALA A 169 2.34 7.86 0.49
CA ALA A 169 2.32 6.91 1.61
C ALA A 169 1.03 6.09 1.63
N ALA A 170 -0.12 6.72 1.34
CA ALA A 170 -1.39 6.02 1.20
C ALA A 170 -1.36 5.02 0.02
N LEU A 171 -0.74 5.39 -1.11
CA LEU A 171 -0.55 4.46 -2.23
C LEU A 171 0.34 3.27 -1.85
N ALA A 172 1.44 3.51 -1.13
CA ALA A 172 2.29 2.45 -0.61
C ALA A 172 1.54 1.53 0.37
N TYR A 173 0.68 2.09 1.23
CA TYR A 173 -0.19 1.31 2.10
C TYR A 173 -1.18 0.45 1.31
N LEU A 174 -1.80 1.04 0.27
CA LEU A 174 -2.79 0.39 -0.59
C LEU A 174 -2.20 -0.76 -1.40
N SER A 175 -0.94 -0.66 -1.82
CA SER A 175 -0.30 -1.65 -2.69
C SER A 175 -0.21 -3.05 -2.08
N ASP A 176 -0.36 -3.20 -0.76
CA ASP A 176 -0.35 -4.48 -0.04
C ASP A 176 -1.75 -5.01 0.28
N LEU A 177 -2.83 -4.34 -0.15
CA LEU A 177 -4.21 -4.73 0.24
C LEU A 177 -4.83 -5.80 -0.64
N SER A 178 -4.60 -5.77 -1.95
CA SER A 178 -5.35 -6.59 -2.91
C SER A 178 -4.50 -7.61 -3.67
N ILE A 179 -3.18 -7.50 -3.63
CA ILE A 179 -2.27 -8.33 -4.44
C ILE A 179 -2.28 -9.81 -4.00
N GLN A 180 -2.60 -10.09 -2.74
CA GLN A 180 -2.62 -11.46 -2.20
C GLN A 180 -3.98 -12.16 -2.36
N GLU A 181 -4.94 -11.51 -2.98
CA GLU A 181 -6.31 -12.02 -3.10
C GLU A 181 -6.58 -12.70 -4.46
N SER A 182 -5.57 -12.81 -5.33
CA SER A 182 -5.67 -13.43 -6.67
C SER A 182 -5.29 -14.91 -6.67
#